data_0f6b22af53ebaaaad2170581fd315017
#
_entry.id   0f6b22af53ebaaaad2170581fd315017
#
_cell.length_a   1.000
_cell.length_b   1.000
_cell.length_c   1.000
_cell.angle_alpha   90.00
_cell.angle_beta   90.00
_cell.angle_gamma   90.00
#
_symmetry.space_group_name_H-M   'P 1'
#
loop_
_entity.id
_entity.type
_entity.pdbx_description
1 polymer ?
#
loop_
_entity_poly.entity_id
_entity_poly.type
_entity_poly.pdbx_seq_one_letter_code
_entity_poly.pdbx_strand_id
1 'polypeptide(L)'
;PDRTNGIVDVGNRAGDINSDDIESINVLKGAAATALYGARAKDGAIVITTKKGKKNSPVFVTVNSSTRFENVLKLPDFQNEYAQGSYGVYNVKMLNGWGPKISSVQDQQFTDYKGDKVTLKANPDNVKDFYETGMSYINNVSVAGGGEKADFRLSFTSTNQTGVVPGSDYNKYAFSVNAGMNFTNNFTGRISAQYIRSDSEGRPAQGANDSNLLIPLINGLPRTIDIHDIKQNWIDENGKQITLDPEGKSNNPYWIINKNKFTNNLDRMIGNITLTYKPIEGLTITNNAGTDFYTEGRRKVYAKGTVGALNGKFQTWNLYKRIINNDLMVSYEKTFANDYHFKAMIGHNLYQEEWKNENVQAQNLVVDELYTYT
;
A
#
# COMPACT_ATOMS: atom_id res chain seq x y z
N PRO A 1 -1.51 -5.79 9.35
CA PRO A 1 -2.49 -5.30 8.40
C PRO A 1 -3.61 -4.62 9.19
N ASP A 2 -3.88 -3.36 8.83
CA ASP A 2 -4.97 -2.62 9.42
C ASP A 2 -6.31 -3.20 8.91
N ARG A 3 -7.04 -3.88 9.78
CA ARG A 3 -8.33 -4.52 9.47
C ARG A 3 -9.53 -3.56 9.59
N THR A 4 -9.30 -2.27 9.82
CA THR A 4 -10.38 -1.32 10.11
C THR A 4 -11.35 -1.13 8.96
N ASN A 5 -10.99 -1.47 7.72
CA ASN A 5 -11.95 -1.41 6.63
C ASN A 5 -12.16 -2.75 5.87
N GLY A 6 -11.43 -3.82 6.22
CA GLY A 6 -11.64 -5.21 5.77
C GLY A 6 -11.75 -5.47 4.25
N ILE A 7 -11.70 -4.44 3.42
CA ILE A 7 -12.12 -4.46 2.03
C ILE A 7 -10.98 -4.13 1.08
N VAL A 8 -10.10 -3.17 1.42
CA VAL A 8 -8.96 -2.75 0.61
C VAL A 8 -7.67 -2.90 1.41
N ASP A 9 -6.69 -3.58 0.86
CA ASP A 9 -5.36 -3.65 1.45
C ASP A 9 -4.61 -2.33 1.22
N VAL A 10 -4.34 -1.61 2.29
CA VAL A 10 -3.58 -0.35 2.26
C VAL A 10 -2.08 -0.56 2.48
N GLY A 11 -1.65 -1.82 2.61
CA GLY A 11 -0.26 -2.19 2.82
C GLY A 11 0.19 -2.11 4.29
N ASN A 12 1.49 -2.32 4.48
CA ASN A 12 2.15 -2.35 5.78
C ASN A 12 2.99 -1.09 5.96
N ARG A 13 2.91 -0.45 7.13
CA ARG A 13 3.70 0.75 7.47
C ARG A 13 5.22 0.54 7.44
N ALA A 14 5.73 -0.71 7.53
CA ALA A 14 7.15 -0.99 7.32
C ALA A 14 7.60 -0.75 5.87
N GLY A 15 6.70 -0.94 4.88
CA GLY A 15 6.96 -0.64 3.47
C GLY A 15 7.05 0.86 3.13
N ASP A 16 6.69 1.74 4.06
CA ASP A 16 6.87 3.19 3.86
C ASP A 16 8.34 3.57 3.87
N ILE A 17 9.19 2.85 4.63
CA ILE A 17 10.62 3.13 4.74
C ILE A 17 11.28 2.86 3.38
N ASN A 18 12.05 3.86 2.90
CA ASN A 18 12.72 3.77 1.62
C ASN A 18 13.89 2.78 1.67
N SER A 19 13.88 1.78 0.78
CA SER A 19 14.94 0.76 0.69
C SER A 19 16.32 1.35 0.35
N ASP A 20 16.38 2.43 -0.43
CA ASP A 20 17.64 3.09 -0.78
C ASP A 20 18.34 3.75 0.41
N ASP A 21 17.59 4.03 1.48
CA ASP A 21 18.12 4.60 2.73
C ASP A 21 18.47 3.55 3.78
N ILE A 22 18.23 2.26 3.51
CA ILE A 22 18.54 1.16 4.43
C ILE A 22 19.99 0.72 4.23
N GLU A 23 20.74 0.66 5.31
CA GLU A 23 22.08 0.07 5.38
C GLU A 23 22.02 -1.41 5.71
N SER A 24 21.21 -1.79 6.71
CA SER A 24 21.03 -3.19 7.12
C SER A 24 19.68 -3.43 7.76
N ILE A 25 19.22 -4.68 7.66
CA ILE A 25 18.03 -5.19 8.32
C ILE A 25 18.43 -6.41 9.15
N ASN A 26 18.19 -6.35 10.46
CA ASN A 26 18.44 -7.45 11.38
C ASN A 26 17.11 -7.96 11.95
N VAL A 27 16.87 -9.26 11.82
CA VAL A 27 15.67 -9.91 12.37
C VAL A 27 16.05 -10.59 13.69
N LEU A 28 15.55 -10.05 14.79
CA LEU A 28 15.71 -10.62 16.13
C LEU A 28 14.52 -11.52 16.43
N LYS A 29 14.80 -12.78 16.80
CA LYS A 29 13.77 -13.79 17.07
C LYS A 29 13.61 -14.00 18.57
N GLY A 30 12.35 -14.17 19.02
CA GLY A 30 11.99 -14.66 20.35
C GLY A 30 12.69 -13.94 21.52
N ALA A 31 13.36 -14.69 22.35
CA ALA A 31 13.95 -14.21 23.62
C ALA A 31 14.98 -13.07 23.45
N ALA A 32 15.76 -13.07 22.36
CA ALA A 32 16.74 -12.01 22.11
C ALA A 32 16.05 -10.66 21.85
N ALA A 33 14.95 -10.66 21.12
CA ALA A 33 14.16 -9.46 20.87
C ALA A 33 13.50 -8.97 22.17
N THR A 34 12.92 -9.89 22.96
CA THR A 34 12.26 -9.57 24.23
C THR A 34 13.24 -8.99 25.26
N ALA A 35 14.46 -9.54 25.31
CA ALA A 35 15.50 -9.03 26.21
C ALA A 35 15.91 -7.58 25.90
N LEU A 36 15.90 -7.18 24.63
CA LEU A 36 16.31 -5.84 24.21
C LEU A 36 15.16 -4.83 24.16
N TYR A 37 13.96 -5.28 23.78
CA TYR A 37 12.82 -4.38 23.48
C TYR A 37 11.58 -4.67 24.35
N GLY A 38 11.71 -5.55 25.34
CA GLY A 38 10.65 -5.89 26.28
C GLY A 38 9.53 -6.73 25.69
N ALA A 39 8.39 -6.82 26.39
CA ALA A 39 7.26 -7.69 26.04
C ALA A 39 6.65 -7.42 24.65
N ARG A 40 6.81 -6.21 24.11
CA ARG A 40 6.32 -5.85 22.76
C ARG A 40 7.03 -6.62 21.65
N ALA A 41 8.25 -7.08 21.88
CA ALA A 41 9.05 -7.85 20.94
C ALA A 41 8.98 -9.37 21.18
N LYS A 42 7.96 -9.87 21.89
CA LYS A 42 7.77 -11.31 22.18
C LYS A 42 7.73 -12.18 20.93
N ASP A 43 7.18 -11.65 19.83
CA ASP A 43 7.06 -12.33 18.55
C ASP A 43 8.24 -12.02 17.59
N GLY A 44 9.27 -11.32 18.09
CA GLY A 44 10.44 -10.87 17.35
C GLY A 44 10.46 -9.37 17.09
N ALA A 45 11.58 -8.88 16.57
CA ALA A 45 11.76 -7.48 16.16
C ALA A 45 12.57 -7.39 14.87
N ILE A 46 12.21 -6.45 14.01
CA ILE A 46 12.99 -6.09 12.83
C ILE A 46 13.70 -4.77 13.13
N VAL A 47 15.02 -4.81 13.18
CA VAL A 47 15.87 -3.64 13.43
C VAL A 47 16.39 -3.13 12.10
N ILE A 48 15.98 -1.93 11.71
CA ILE A 48 16.39 -1.27 10.48
C ILE A 48 17.42 -0.21 10.81
N THR A 49 18.64 -0.34 10.22
CA THR A 49 19.68 0.68 10.30
C THR A 49 19.69 1.48 9.01
N THR A 50 19.63 2.80 9.13
CA THR A 50 19.66 3.70 7.96
C THR A 50 21.09 4.09 7.59
N LYS A 51 21.34 4.32 6.30
CA LYS A 51 22.61 4.81 5.76
C LYS A 51 22.97 6.17 6.37
N LYS A 52 24.27 6.36 6.65
CA LYS A 52 24.85 7.55 7.28
C LYS A 52 25.87 8.19 6.35
N GLY A 53 26.22 9.42 6.64
CA GLY A 53 27.46 10.02 6.12
C GLY A 53 28.69 9.34 6.74
N LYS A 54 29.86 9.60 6.17
CA LYS A 54 31.11 9.08 6.68
C LYS A 54 32.06 10.23 6.99
N LYS A 55 32.63 10.26 8.19
CA LYS A 55 33.61 11.27 8.59
C LYS A 55 34.85 11.17 7.71
N ASN A 56 35.55 12.28 7.55
CA ASN A 56 36.74 12.42 6.71
C ASN A 56 36.54 11.88 5.27
N SER A 57 35.32 12.04 4.74
CA SER A 57 34.96 11.63 3.39
C SER A 57 34.55 12.84 2.57
N PRO A 58 35.05 12.94 1.31
CA PRO A 58 34.60 13.98 0.40
C PRO A 58 33.06 13.89 0.22
N VAL A 59 32.46 14.99 -0.18
CA VAL A 59 31.04 15.00 -0.57
C VAL A 59 30.88 14.25 -1.87
N PHE A 60 29.96 13.30 -1.91
CA PHE A 60 29.59 12.54 -3.11
C PHE A 60 28.09 12.50 -3.31
N VAL A 61 27.68 12.41 -4.56
CA VAL A 61 26.29 12.28 -4.98
C VAL A 61 26.07 10.88 -5.52
N THR A 62 24.99 10.24 -5.10
CA THR A 62 24.55 8.96 -5.64
C THR A 62 23.19 9.14 -6.27
N VAL A 63 23.02 8.63 -7.50
CA VAL A 63 21.75 8.61 -8.22
C VAL A 63 21.41 7.16 -8.56
N ASN A 64 20.23 6.72 -8.15
CA ASN A 64 19.67 5.42 -8.52
C ASN A 64 18.36 5.65 -9.26
N SER A 65 18.18 4.96 -10.38
CA SER A 65 16.95 4.96 -11.14
C SER A 65 16.57 3.53 -11.51
N SER A 66 15.34 3.15 -11.25
CA SER A 66 14.82 1.81 -11.54
C SER A 66 13.46 1.92 -12.20
N THR A 67 13.29 1.16 -13.29
CA THR A 67 11.99 0.97 -13.94
C THR A 67 11.62 -0.50 -13.83
N ARG A 68 10.39 -0.78 -13.38
CA ARG A 68 9.84 -2.12 -13.25
C ARG A 68 8.56 -2.23 -14.07
N PHE A 69 8.39 -3.36 -14.75
CA PHE A 69 7.17 -3.74 -15.45
C PHE A 69 6.54 -4.93 -14.73
N GLU A 70 5.23 -4.88 -14.52
CA GLU A 70 4.48 -5.90 -13.80
C GLU A 70 3.29 -6.37 -14.65
N ASN A 71 3.12 -7.68 -14.77
CA ASN A 71 1.99 -8.29 -15.46
C ASN A 71 1.33 -9.30 -14.53
N VAL A 72 0.08 -9.63 -14.80
CA VAL A 72 -0.63 -10.68 -14.06
C VAL A 72 0.09 -12.00 -14.28
N LEU A 73 0.51 -12.63 -13.19
CA LEU A 73 1.31 -13.85 -13.24
C LEU A 73 0.49 -15.07 -13.67
N LYS A 74 -0.73 -15.21 -13.12
CA LYS A 74 -1.57 -16.39 -13.34
C LYS A 74 -3.05 -16.00 -13.26
N LEU A 75 -3.82 -16.52 -14.18
CA LEU A 75 -5.27 -16.44 -14.20
C LEU A 75 -5.84 -17.87 -14.13
N PRO A 76 -7.10 -18.06 -13.69
CA PRO A 76 -7.77 -19.36 -13.79
C PRO A 76 -7.89 -19.84 -15.23
N ASP A 77 -7.85 -21.16 -15.42
CA ASP A 77 -8.18 -21.76 -16.70
C ASP A 77 -9.69 -21.79 -16.87
N PHE A 78 -10.18 -21.07 -17.86
CA PHE A 78 -11.61 -20.96 -18.15
C PHE A 78 -12.00 -21.87 -19.30
N GLN A 79 -13.19 -22.47 -19.20
CA GLN A 79 -13.79 -23.19 -20.32
C GLN A 79 -14.16 -22.20 -21.44
N ASN A 80 -14.05 -22.62 -22.71
CA ASN A 80 -14.37 -21.82 -23.90
C ASN A 80 -15.32 -22.55 -24.87
N GLU A 81 -15.95 -23.63 -24.42
CA GLU A 81 -16.84 -24.47 -25.24
C GLU A 81 -18.30 -24.08 -25.12
N TYR A 82 -18.74 -23.64 -23.94
CA TYR A 82 -20.14 -23.36 -23.63
C TYR A 82 -20.40 -21.87 -23.48
N ALA A 83 -21.52 -21.46 -24.01
CA ALA A 83 -22.00 -20.08 -23.93
C ALA A 83 -22.62 -19.73 -22.57
N GLN A 84 -22.97 -18.47 -22.41
CA GLN A 84 -23.78 -17.96 -21.29
C GLN A 84 -25.11 -18.73 -21.16
N GLY A 85 -25.50 -19.06 -19.94
CA GLY A 85 -26.74 -19.78 -19.63
C GLY A 85 -26.52 -20.99 -18.73
N SER A 86 -27.49 -21.88 -18.67
CA SER A 86 -27.49 -23.10 -17.85
C SER A 86 -28.22 -24.23 -18.55
N TYR A 87 -27.88 -25.47 -18.23
CA TYR A 87 -28.52 -26.69 -18.72
C TYR A 87 -28.57 -26.79 -20.26
N GLY A 88 -27.55 -26.25 -20.95
CA GLY A 88 -27.50 -26.24 -22.40
C GLY A 88 -28.38 -25.20 -23.08
N VAL A 89 -29.03 -24.31 -22.34
CA VAL A 89 -29.92 -23.26 -22.83
C VAL A 89 -29.29 -21.89 -22.62
N TYR A 90 -29.26 -21.08 -23.66
CA TYR A 90 -28.82 -19.67 -23.57
C TYR A 90 -29.80 -18.86 -22.72
N ASN A 91 -29.24 -18.10 -21.78
CA ASN A 91 -30.02 -17.19 -20.97
C ASN A 91 -29.18 -15.95 -20.60
N VAL A 92 -29.50 -14.81 -21.19
CA VAL A 92 -28.80 -13.53 -20.99
C VAL A 92 -28.90 -13.01 -19.55
N LYS A 93 -29.86 -13.46 -18.75
CA LYS A 93 -30.06 -13.09 -17.34
C LYS A 93 -29.15 -13.88 -16.39
N MET A 94 -28.47 -14.91 -16.89
CA MET A 94 -27.57 -15.77 -16.10
C MET A 94 -26.14 -15.51 -16.52
N LEU A 95 -25.27 -15.29 -15.56
CA LEU A 95 -23.82 -15.15 -15.80
C LEU A 95 -23.07 -16.49 -15.77
N ASN A 96 -23.79 -17.61 -15.67
CA ASN A 96 -23.20 -18.96 -15.73
C ASN A 96 -22.73 -19.29 -17.16
N GLY A 97 -21.65 -20.03 -17.27
CA GLY A 97 -21.07 -20.45 -18.54
C GLY A 97 -21.45 -21.89 -18.91
N TRP A 98 -22.74 -22.29 -18.76
CA TRP A 98 -23.25 -23.63 -19.04
C TRP A 98 -24.49 -23.63 -19.93
N GLY A 99 -24.53 -22.67 -20.85
CA GLY A 99 -25.52 -22.58 -21.93
C GLY A 99 -25.25 -23.60 -23.04
N PRO A 100 -25.70 -23.36 -24.28
CA PRO A 100 -25.47 -24.27 -25.40
C PRO A 100 -23.97 -24.34 -25.75
N LYS A 101 -23.56 -25.47 -26.33
CA LYS A 101 -22.24 -25.59 -26.92
C LYS A 101 -22.10 -24.62 -28.09
N ILE A 102 -21.11 -23.72 -28.03
CA ILE A 102 -20.95 -22.63 -29.01
C ILE A 102 -20.90 -23.17 -30.46
N SER A 103 -20.17 -24.29 -30.66
CA SER A 103 -20.06 -24.91 -31.98
C SER A 103 -21.38 -25.46 -32.54
N SER A 104 -22.40 -25.67 -31.70
CA SER A 104 -23.71 -26.19 -32.17
C SER A 104 -24.71 -25.06 -32.51
N VAL A 105 -24.36 -23.82 -32.31
CA VAL A 105 -25.28 -22.65 -32.49
C VAL A 105 -24.67 -21.51 -33.29
N GLN A 106 -23.63 -21.79 -34.08
CA GLN A 106 -22.85 -20.76 -34.81
C GLN A 106 -23.69 -19.94 -35.82
N ASP A 107 -24.72 -20.52 -36.37
CA ASP A 107 -25.63 -19.86 -37.35
C ASP A 107 -26.87 -19.24 -36.70
N GLN A 108 -26.95 -19.27 -35.36
CA GLN A 108 -28.10 -18.72 -34.64
C GLN A 108 -27.76 -17.34 -34.08
N GLN A 109 -28.80 -16.49 -34.03
CA GLN A 109 -28.71 -15.18 -33.38
C GLN A 109 -29.37 -15.21 -32.01
N PHE A 110 -28.69 -14.57 -31.04
CA PHE A 110 -29.14 -14.43 -29.69
C PHE A 110 -29.23 -12.95 -29.31
N THR A 111 -29.99 -12.62 -28.28
CA THR A 111 -30.03 -11.27 -27.77
C THR A 111 -29.01 -11.14 -26.62
N ASP A 112 -28.09 -10.19 -26.73
CA ASP A 112 -27.06 -9.94 -25.73
C ASP A 112 -27.58 -9.10 -24.54
N TYR A 113 -26.68 -8.75 -23.62
CA TYR A 113 -26.99 -7.98 -22.41
C TYR A 113 -27.43 -6.53 -22.69
N LYS A 114 -27.15 -5.98 -23.87
CA LYS A 114 -27.60 -4.66 -24.33
C LYS A 114 -28.93 -4.73 -25.08
N GLY A 115 -29.35 -5.91 -25.50
CA GLY A 115 -30.51 -6.12 -26.36
C GLY A 115 -30.17 -6.29 -27.85
N ASP A 116 -28.88 -6.29 -28.20
CA ASP A 116 -28.44 -6.43 -29.60
C ASP A 116 -28.48 -7.89 -30.09
N LYS A 117 -28.63 -8.08 -31.38
CA LYS A 117 -28.56 -9.41 -32.01
C LYS A 117 -27.12 -9.77 -32.31
N VAL A 118 -26.65 -10.85 -31.70
CA VAL A 118 -25.26 -11.34 -31.78
C VAL A 118 -25.20 -12.82 -32.08
N THR A 119 -24.13 -13.27 -32.71
CA THR A 119 -23.72 -14.68 -32.75
C THR A 119 -22.80 -14.98 -31.60
N LEU A 120 -22.96 -16.16 -31.00
CA LEU A 120 -22.16 -16.54 -29.84
C LEU A 120 -20.77 -17.01 -30.28
N LYS A 121 -19.74 -16.38 -29.75
CA LYS A 121 -18.33 -16.78 -29.90
C LYS A 121 -17.63 -16.76 -28.56
N ALA A 122 -16.63 -17.60 -28.38
CA ALA A 122 -15.79 -17.55 -27.20
C ALA A 122 -14.75 -16.41 -27.30
N ASN A 123 -14.53 -15.73 -26.20
CA ASN A 123 -13.47 -14.72 -26.03
C ASN A 123 -12.49 -15.22 -24.93
N PRO A 124 -11.49 -16.06 -25.30
CA PRO A 124 -10.62 -16.77 -24.34
C PRO A 124 -9.80 -15.82 -23.45
N ASP A 125 -9.37 -14.70 -23.99
CA ASP A 125 -8.49 -13.75 -23.34
C ASP A 125 -9.20 -12.66 -22.52
N ASN A 126 -10.53 -12.70 -22.43
CA ASN A 126 -11.36 -11.69 -21.78
C ASN A 126 -10.80 -11.16 -20.43
N VAL A 127 -10.44 -12.09 -19.52
CA VAL A 127 -9.96 -11.70 -18.20
C VAL A 127 -8.53 -11.16 -18.29
N LYS A 128 -7.73 -11.69 -19.18
CA LYS A 128 -6.36 -11.20 -19.43
C LYS A 128 -6.36 -9.80 -20.03
N ASP A 129 -7.24 -9.55 -21.00
CA ASP A 129 -7.35 -8.27 -21.71
C ASP A 129 -7.95 -7.14 -20.86
N PHE A 130 -8.52 -7.47 -19.70
CA PHE A 130 -8.91 -6.47 -18.70
C PHE A 130 -7.70 -5.84 -18.03
N TYR A 131 -6.65 -6.63 -17.77
CA TYR A 131 -5.47 -6.16 -17.06
C TYR A 131 -4.49 -5.46 -18.00
N GLU A 132 -3.77 -4.49 -17.45
CA GLU A 132 -2.74 -3.72 -18.14
C GLU A 132 -1.34 -4.08 -17.58
N THR A 133 -0.28 -3.71 -18.29
CA THR A 133 1.07 -3.78 -17.75
C THR A 133 1.25 -2.64 -16.76
N GLY A 134 1.42 -2.99 -15.49
CA GLY A 134 1.80 -2.03 -14.45
C GLY A 134 3.24 -1.56 -14.63
N MET A 135 3.50 -0.30 -14.30
CA MET A 135 4.83 0.30 -14.38
C MET A 135 5.19 0.99 -13.07
N SER A 136 6.43 0.83 -12.62
CA SER A 136 6.96 1.54 -11.46
C SER A 136 8.24 2.26 -11.83
N TYR A 137 8.31 3.55 -11.55
CA TYR A 137 9.50 4.40 -11.69
C TYR A 137 9.96 4.81 -10.30
N ILE A 138 11.17 4.37 -9.92
CA ILE A 138 11.77 4.68 -8.62
C ILE A 138 13.07 5.43 -8.88
N ASN A 139 13.12 6.68 -8.44
CA ASN A 139 14.28 7.55 -8.60
C ASN A 139 14.75 8.02 -7.23
N ASN A 140 16.01 7.79 -6.90
CA ASN A 140 16.64 8.25 -5.67
C ASN A 140 17.87 9.11 -6.00
N VAL A 141 17.97 10.23 -5.29
CA VAL A 141 19.18 11.07 -5.26
C VAL A 141 19.60 11.23 -3.82
N SER A 142 20.88 10.99 -3.54
CA SER A 142 21.43 11.24 -2.20
C SER A 142 22.77 11.94 -2.27
N VAL A 143 23.03 12.81 -1.28
CA VAL A 143 24.28 13.51 -1.07
C VAL A 143 24.80 13.15 0.31
N ALA A 144 26.04 12.70 0.39
CA ALA A 144 26.65 12.34 1.66
C ALA A 144 28.10 12.78 1.71
N GLY A 145 28.60 13.03 2.90
CA GLY A 145 29.99 13.42 3.13
C GLY A 145 30.25 13.73 4.61
N GLY A 146 31.46 14.17 4.93
CA GLY A 146 31.81 14.60 6.26
C GLY A 146 33.24 15.07 6.42
N GLY A 147 33.41 15.99 7.37
CA GLY A 147 34.71 16.42 7.86
C GLY A 147 35.14 15.63 9.10
N GLU A 148 36.13 16.15 9.81
CA GLU A 148 36.68 15.51 11.01
C GLU A 148 35.64 15.36 12.12
N LYS A 149 34.81 16.39 12.35
CA LYS A 149 33.88 16.45 13.48
C LYS A 149 32.43 16.09 13.14
N ALA A 150 32.05 16.16 11.86
CA ALA A 150 30.67 15.98 11.45
C ALA A 150 30.58 15.14 10.19
N ASP A 151 29.45 14.42 10.06
CA ASP A 151 29.05 13.70 8.85
C ASP A 151 27.56 13.97 8.58
N PHE A 152 27.19 13.87 7.30
CA PHE A 152 25.80 14.03 6.88
C PHE A 152 25.45 13.15 5.68
N ARG A 153 24.18 12.80 5.58
CA ARG A 153 23.54 12.25 4.39
C ARG A 153 22.14 12.83 4.24
N LEU A 154 21.85 13.34 3.06
CA LEU A 154 20.54 13.78 2.61
C LEU A 154 20.09 12.86 1.48
N SER A 155 18.83 12.50 1.44
CA SER A 155 18.28 11.64 0.38
C SER A 155 16.86 12.07 0.03
N PHE A 156 16.55 12.02 -1.26
CA PHE A 156 15.20 12.17 -1.79
C PHE A 156 14.87 11.03 -2.72
N THR A 157 13.68 10.45 -2.54
CA THR A 157 13.16 9.38 -3.41
C THR A 157 11.77 9.71 -3.90
N SER A 158 11.57 9.53 -5.19
CA SER A 158 10.25 9.55 -5.84
C SER A 158 9.93 8.15 -6.36
N THR A 159 8.73 7.66 -6.04
CA THR A 159 8.16 6.43 -6.59
C THR A 159 6.83 6.77 -7.24
N ASN A 160 6.71 6.47 -8.53
CA ASN A 160 5.47 6.60 -9.28
C ASN A 160 5.12 5.24 -9.86
N GLN A 161 3.93 4.74 -9.57
CA GLN A 161 3.50 3.41 -9.98
C GLN A 161 2.09 3.43 -10.51
N THR A 162 1.89 2.77 -11.65
CA THR A 162 0.59 2.32 -12.14
C THR A 162 0.47 0.82 -11.88
N GLY A 163 -0.69 0.36 -11.42
CA GLY A 163 -0.93 -1.07 -11.16
C GLY A 163 -1.38 -1.83 -12.40
N VAL A 164 -1.50 -3.15 -12.26
CA VAL A 164 -2.03 -4.02 -13.33
C VAL A 164 -3.55 -3.89 -13.51
N VAL A 165 -4.26 -3.37 -12.53
CA VAL A 165 -5.69 -3.01 -12.64
C VAL A 165 -5.77 -1.60 -13.20
N PRO A 166 -6.52 -1.38 -14.31
CA PRO A 166 -6.66 -0.05 -14.91
C PRO A 166 -7.13 1.00 -13.89
N GLY A 167 -6.51 2.19 -13.93
CA GLY A 167 -6.85 3.30 -13.03
C GLY A 167 -6.41 3.11 -11.58
N SER A 168 -5.47 2.18 -11.30
CA SER A 168 -4.83 2.05 -9.99
C SER A 168 -3.45 2.70 -9.99
N ASP A 169 -3.30 3.75 -9.16
CA ASP A 169 -2.10 4.57 -9.09
C ASP A 169 -1.55 4.65 -7.66
N TYR A 170 -0.22 4.77 -7.55
CA TYR A 170 0.47 5.00 -6.31
C TYR A 170 1.67 5.92 -6.51
N ASN A 171 1.71 7.00 -5.74
CA ASN A 171 2.83 7.95 -5.72
C ASN A 171 3.39 8.03 -4.29
N LYS A 172 4.72 8.00 -4.15
CA LYS A 172 5.40 8.18 -2.87
C LYS A 172 6.61 9.08 -3.03
N TYR A 173 6.74 10.02 -2.11
CA TYR A 173 7.90 10.88 -1.97
C TYR A 173 8.47 10.71 -0.57
N ALA A 174 9.77 10.46 -0.48
CA ALA A 174 10.48 10.31 0.79
C ALA A 174 11.70 11.23 0.81
N PHE A 175 11.82 12.00 1.88
CA PHE A 175 12.98 12.82 2.17
C PHE A 175 13.61 12.36 3.47
N SER A 176 14.92 12.10 3.46
CA SER A 176 15.65 11.62 4.63
C SER A 176 16.85 12.50 4.94
N VAL A 177 17.10 12.69 6.22
CA VAL A 177 18.27 13.37 6.77
C VAL A 177 18.92 12.47 7.80
N ASN A 178 20.22 12.31 7.73
CA ASN A 178 21.04 11.69 8.77
C ASN A 178 22.29 12.56 8.96
N ALA A 179 22.49 13.09 10.15
CA ALA A 179 23.64 13.92 10.46
C ALA A 179 24.21 13.57 11.84
N GLY A 180 25.52 13.52 11.97
CA GLY A 180 26.25 13.26 13.20
C GLY A 180 27.30 14.32 13.46
N MET A 181 27.50 14.68 14.72
CA MET A 181 28.49 15.68 15.14
C MET A 181 29.17 15.29 16.45
N ASN A 182 30.48 15.48 16.49
CA ASN A 182 31.23 15.51 17.75
C ASN A 182 31.32 16.97 18.22
N PHE A 183 30.51 17.31 19.21
CA PHE A 183 30.55 18.66 19.82
C PHE A 183 31.85 18.87 20.58
N THR A 184 32.25 17.83 21.31
CA THR A 184 33.56 17.73 21.99
C THR A 184 34.09 16.31 21.87
N ASN A 185 35.27 16.03 22.42
CA ASN A 185 35.81 14.67 22.45
C ASN A 185 34.94 13.69 23.27
N ASN A 186 34.17 14.23 24.20
CA ASN A 186 33.35 13.44 25.13
C ASN A 186 31.84 13.55 24.89
N PHE A 187 31.41 14.43 23.98
CA PHE A 187 29.99 14.65 23.69
C PHE A 187 29.71 14.60 22.21
N THR A 188 28.85 13.67 21.80
CA THR A 188 28.44 13.47 20.41
C THR A 188 26.92 13.47 20.28
N GLY A 189 26.42 13.92 19.15
CA GLY A 189 25.02 13.87 18.79
C GLY A 189 24.80 13.35 17.37
N ARG A 190 23.67 12.69 17.18
CA ARG A 190 23.21 12.27 15.85
C ARG A 190 21.71 12.49 15.74
N ILE A 191 21.27 13.00 14.62
CA ILE A 191 19.88 13.07 14.20
C ILE A 191 19.65 12.18 12.99
N SER A 192 18.53 11.47 12.98
CA SER A 192 17.98 10.80 11.81
C SER A 192 16.51 11.17 11.68
N ALA A 193 16.09 11.66 10.52
CA ALA A 193 14.70 12.01 10.27
C ALA A 193 14.31 11.62 8.85
N GLN A 194 13.08 11.16 8.68
CA GLN A 194 12.48 10.83 7.41
C GLN A 194 11.05 11.37 7.36
N TYR A 195 10.73 12.11 6.31
CA TYR A 195 9.37 12.50 5.98
C TYR A 195 8.92 11.73 4.75
N ILE A 196 7.72 11.17 4.81
CA ILE A 196 7.13 10.36 3.75
C ILE A 196 5.74 10.87 3.46
N ARG A 197 5.47 11.15 2.20
CA ARG A 197 4.13 11.39 1.68
C ARG A 197 3.80 10.33 0.64
N SER A 198 2.63 9.72 0.73
CA SER A 198 2.14 8.84 -0.33
C SER A 198 0.67 9.06 -0.60
N ASP A 199 0.31 8.96 -1.87
CA ASP A 199 -1.04 9.07 -2.37
C ASP A 199 -1.34 7.84 -3.24
N SER A 200 -2.52 7.24 -3.09
CA SER A 200 -2.98 6.17 -3.97
C SER A 200 -4.44 6.32 -4.33
N GLU A 201 -4.78 5.94 -5.56
CA GLU A 201 -6.13 5.93 -6.09
C GLU A 201 -6.41 4.59 -6.76
N GLY A 202 -7.66 4.17 -6.79
CA GLY A 202 -8.12 3.00 -7.57
C GLY A 202 -7.63 1.65 -7.07
N ARG A 203 -7.13 1.53 -5.83
CA ARG A 203 -6.79 0.21 -5.27
C ARG A 203 -8.02 -0.69 -5.28
N PRO A 204 -7.93 -1.89 -5.89
CA PRO A 204 -9.07 -2.80 -5.97
C PRO A 204 -9.47 -3.32 -4.60
N ALA A 205 -10.77 -3.45 -4.38
CA ALA A 205 -11.28 -4.11 -3.19
C ALA A 205 -10.94 -5.59 -3.21
N GLN A 206 -10.60 -6.13 -2.04
CA GLN A 206 -10.32 -7.54 -1.80
C GLN A 206 -11.39 -8.09 -0.85
N GLY A 207 -11.98 -9.20 -1.14
CA GLY A 207 -13.08 -9.76 -0.36
C GLY A 207 -14.44 -9.66 -1.06
N ALA A 208 -15.45 -10.33 -0.51
CA ALA A 208 -16.79 -10.40 -1.11
C ALA A 208 -17.57 -9.11 -0.85
N ASN A 209 -17.49 -8.16 -1.76
CA ASN A 209 -18.25 -6.92 -1.72
C ASN A 209 -18.48 -6.37 -3.14
N ASP A 210 -19.38 -5.38 -3.26
CA ASP A 210 -19.88 -4.84 -4.52
C ASP A 210 -18.84 -4.08 -5.36
N SER A 211 -17.67 -3.81 -4.80
CA SER A 211 -16.53 -3.20 -5.50
C SER A 211 -15.38 -4.19 -5.77
N ASN A 212 -15.59 -5.48 -5.52
CA ASN A 212 -14.58 -6.49 -5.81
C ASN A 212 -14.64 -6.89 -7.28
N LEU A 213 -13.54 -6.65 -8.00
CA LEU A 213 -13.41 -6.99 -9.42
C LEU A 213 -13.43 -8.50 -9.71
N LEU A 214 -13.08 -9.35 -8.73
CA LEU A 214 -13.11 -10.80 -8.90
C LEU A 214 -14.51 -11.32 -9.19
N ILE A 215 -15.56 -10.70 -8.65
CA ILE A 215 -16.94 -11.11 -8.87
C ILE A 215 -17.33 -10.97 -10.35
N PRO A 216 -17.29 -9.78 -10.98
CA PRO A 216 -17.68 -9.63 -12.37
C PRO A 216 -16.67 -10.22 -13.37
N LEU A 217 -15.39 -10.28 -13.06
CA LEU A 217 -14.37 -10.77 -14.00
C LEU A 217 -14.18 -12.29 -13.94
N ILE A 218 -14.02 -12.85 -12.73
CA ILE A 218 -13.64 -14.25 -12.56
C ILE A 218 -14.88 -15.14 -12.45
N ASN A 219 -15.87 -14.72 -11.67
CA ASN A 219 -17.05 -15.54 -11.39
C ASN A 219 -18.25 -15.17 -12.25
N GLY A 220 -18.28 -13.97 -12.82
CA GLY A 220 -19.45 -13.40 -13.46
C GLY A 220 -19.29 -12.98 -14.92
N LEU A 221 -18.16 -13.29 -15.59
CA LEU A 221 -17.96 -12.95 -16.99
C LEU A 221 -18.09 -14.20 -17.88
N PRO A 222 -19.24 -14.43 -18.53
CA PRO A 222 -19.41 -15.51 -19.50
C PRO A 222 -18.46 -15.37 -20.68
N ARG A 223 -18.01 -16.48 -21.23
CA ARG A 223 -17.06 -16.47 -22.37
C ARG A 223 -17.60 -15.82 -23.63
N THR A 224 -18.90 -15.70 -23.76
CA THR A 224 -19.57 -15.10 -24.93
C THR A 224 -19.80 -13.59 -24.83
N ILE A 225 -19.47 -12.96 -23.72
CA ILE A 225 -19.46 -11.50 -23.58
C ILE A 225 -18.02 -11.01 -23.83
N ASP A 226 -17.84 -10.04 -24.71
CA ASP A 226 -16.51 -9.49 -25.05
C ASP A 226 -16.12 -8.38 -24.07
N ILE A 227 -14.94 -8.48 -23.44
CA ILE A 227 -14.44 -7.47 -22.50
C ILE A 227 -14.24 -6.10 -23.15
N HIS A 228 -13.91 -6.07 -24.44
CA HIS A 228 -13.74 -4.82 -25.18
C HIS A 228 -15.08 -4.11 -25.42
N ASP A 229 -16.14 -4.88 -25.67
CA ASP A 229 -17.50 -4.34 -25.76
C ASP A 229 -17.97 -3.78 -24.41
N ILE A 230 -17.70 -4.49 -23.30
CA ILE A 230 -17.99 -4.02 -21.94
C ILE A 230 -17.22 -2.72 -21.62
N LYS A 231 -15.97 -2.60 -22.10
CA LYS A 231 -15.14 -1.40 -21.92
C LYS A 231 -15.72 -0.19 -22.63
N GLN A 232 -16.29 -0.38 -23.81
CA GLN A 232 -16.90 0.70 -24.58
C GLN A 232 -18.30 1.07 -24.06
N ASN A 233 -19.04 0.10 -23.53
CA ASN A 233 -20.43 0.21 -23.14
C ASN A 233 -20.62 -0.01 -21.63
N TRP A 234 -19.84 0.66 -20.78
CA TRP A 234 -20.01 0.55 -19.34
C TRP A 234 -21.01 1.55 -18.74
N ILE A 235 -21.35 2.61 -19.50
CA ILE A 235 -22.39 3.60 -19.20
C ILE A 235 -23.24 3.88 -20.42
N ASP A 236 -24.51 4.25 -20.19
CA ASP A 236 -25.40 4.75 -21.23
C ASP A 236 -25.21 6.26 -21.48
N GLU A 237 -25.98 6.82 -22.41
CA GLU A 237 -25.96 8.24 -22.78
C GLU A 237 -26.31 9.18 -21.61
N ASN A 238 -27.00 8.69 -20.57
CA ASN A 238 -27.36 9.42 -19.36
C ASN A 238 -26.32 9.23 -18.23
N GLY A 239 -25.22 8.52 -18.48
CA GLY A 239 -24.19 8.22 -17.49
C GLY A 239 -24.56 7.12 -16.51
N LYS A 240 -25.66 6.37 -16.76
CA LYS A 240 -26.09 5.25 -15.93
C LYS A 240 -25.33 3.98 -16.30
N GLN A 241 -25.02 3.16 -15.29
CA GLN A 241 -24.32 1.90 -15.50
C GLN A 241 -25.08 0.96 -16.44
N ILE A 242 -24.37 0.39 -17.42
CA ILE A 242 -24.80 -0.78 -18.20
C ILE A 242 -24.24 -2.01 -17.48
N THR A 243 -25.11 -2.78 -16.85
CA THR A 243 -24.75 -3.99 -16.09
C THR A 243 -24.48 -5.17 -17.01
N LEU A 244 -23.78 -6.19 -16.53
CA LEU A 244 -23.46 -7.41 -17.33
C LEU A 244 -24.70 -8.30 -17.58
N ASP A 245 -25.80 -8.03 -16.91
CA ASP A 245 -27.06 -8.73 -17.09
C ASP A 245 -28.23 -7.73 -17.08
N PRO A 246 -29.31 -8.02 -17.83
CA PRO A 246 -30.48 -7.12 -17.94
C PRO A 246 -31.27 -6.93 -16.66
N GLU A 247 -31.03 -7.76 -15.63
CA GLU A 247 -31.72 -7.65 -14.32
C GLU A 247 -30.94 -6.76 -13.35
N GLY A 248 -29.75 -6.27 -13.74
CA GLY A 248 -28.96 -5.36 -12.93
C GLY A 248 -28.37 -6.00 -11.68
N LYS A 249 -27.97 -7.27 -11.72
CA LYS A 249 -27.45 -8.02 -10.58
C LYS A 249 -25.93 -7.99 -10.46
N SER A 250 -25.23 -7.65 -11.52
CA SER A 250 -23.77 -7.64 -11.56
C SER A 250 -23.22 -6.33 -12.11
N ASN A 251 -22.34 -5.71 -11.34
CA ASN A 251 -21.65 -4.49 -11.77
C ASN A 251 -20.77 -4.77 -12.99
N ASN A 252 -20.73 -3.82 -13.91
CA ASN A 252 -19.71 -3.78 -14.94
C ASN A 252 -18.34 -3.51 -14.31
N PRO A 253 -17.27 -4.26 -14.63
CA PRO A 253 -15.95 -4.04 -14.05
C PRO A 253 -15.39 -2.64 -14.33
N TYR A 254 -15.71 -2.05 -15.50
CA TYR A 254 -15.29 -0.68 -15.82
C TYR A 254 -16.08 0.38 -15.04
N TRP A 255 -17.32 0.10 -14.64
CA TRP A 255 -18.03 0.93 -13.67
C TRP A 255 -17.29 0.95 -12.32
N ILE A 256 -16.89 -0.22 -11.83
CA ILE A 256 -16.20 -0.35 -10.54
C ILE A 256 -14.90 0.48 -10.55
N ILE A 257 -14.05 0.33 -11.55
CA ILE A 257 -12.76 1.02 -11.58
C ILE A 257 -12.87 2.53 -11.84
N ASN A 258 -13.91 2.97 -12.56
CA ASN A 258 -14.07 4.38 -12.90
C ASN A 258 -14.88 5.17 -11.87
N LYS A 259 -15.88 4.54 -11.23
CA LYS A 259 -16.83 5.23 -10.34
C LYS A 259 -16.71 4.84 -8.85
N ASN A 260 -16.31 3.60 -8.54
CA ASN A 260 -16.23 3.11 -7.16
C ASN A 260 -14.81 3.19 -6.62
N LYS A 261 -14.28 4.40 -6.52
CA LYS A 261 -12.87 4.62 -6.21
C LYS A 261 -12.56 4.52 -4.71
N PHE A 262 -11.40 3.97 -4.43
CA PHE A 262 -10.75 4.05 -3.13
C PHE A 262 -9.53 4.97 -3.25
N THR A 263 -9.44 5.97 -2.39
CA THR A 263 -8.29 6.86 -2.28
C THR A 263 -7.67 6.75 -0.90
N ASN A 264 -6.35 6.88 -0.83
CA ASN A 264 -5.59 6.89 0.40
C ASN A 264 -4.44 7.90 0.29
N ASN A 265 -4.32 8.78 1.28
CA ASN A 265 -3.21 9.71 1.44
C ASN A 265 -2.58 9.55 2.82
N LEU A 266 -1.26 9.53 2.85
CA LEU A 266 -0.46 9.39 4.04
C LEU A 266 0.60 10.47 4.10
N ASP A 267 0.68 11.14 5.25
CA ASP A 267 1.82 11.95 5.67
C ASP A 267 2.42 11.35 6.93
N ARG A 268 3.71 10.99 6.90
CA ARG A 268 4.40 10.33 8.00
C ARG A 268 5.76 10.96 8.27
N MET A 269 6.09 11.14 9.52
CA MET A 269 7.42 11.54 9.97
C MET A 269 7.96 10.54 10.97
N ILE A 270 9.16 10.03 10.70
CA ILE A 270 9.93 9.17 11.60
C ILE A 270 11.22 9.90 11.92
N GLY A 271 11.58 9.98 13.18
CA GLY A 271 12.84 10.63 13.55
C GLY A 271 13.36 10.18 14.89
N ASN A 272 14.67 10.29 15.06
CA ASN A 272 15.31 10.11 16.36
C ASN A 272 16.51 11.04 16.51
N ILE A 273 16.82 11.35 17.77
CA ILE A 273 18.01 12.06 18.20
C ILE A 273 18.72 11.18 19.20
N THR A 274 19.99 10.88 18.96
CA THR A 274 20.85 10.16 19.89
C THR A 274 21.93 11.11 20.40
N LEU A 275 22.02 11.28 21.72
CA LEU A 275 23.07 12.02 22.41
C LEU A 275 23.89 11.04 23.22
N THR A 276 25.22 11.13 23.10
CA THR A 276 26.15 10.28 23.88
C THR A 276 27.18 11.16 24.56
N TYR A 277 27.28 10.98 25.88
CA TYR A 277 28.22 11.71 26.73
C TYR A 277 29.11 10.72 27.49
N LYS A 278 30.41 10.96 27.45
CA LYS A 278 31.46 10.15 28.12
C LYS A 278 32.22 11.03 29.12
N PRO A 279 31.65 11.28 30.32
CA PRO A 279 32.25 12.21 31.30
C PRO A 279 33.62 11.78 31.82
N ILE A 280 33.81 10.48 32.00
CA ILE A 280 35.06 9.86 32.47
C ILE A 280 35.32 8.58 31.72
N GLU A 281 36.54 8.06 31.83
CA GLU A 281 36.91 6.79 31.23
C GLU A 281 36.00 5.65 31.73
N GLY A 282 35.51 4.85 30.81
CA GLY A 282 34.59 3.72 31.06
C GLY A 282 33.13 4.11 31.23
N LEU A 283 32.76 5.34 31.57
CA LEU A 283 31.35 5.76 31.75
C LEU A 283 30.80 6.34 30.47
N THR A 284 29.71 5.76 30.00
CA THR A 284 28.96 6.24 28.80
C THR A 284 27.48 6.46 29.19
N ILE A 285 26.97 7.64 28.91
CA ILE A 285 25.56 8.01 29.07
C ILE A 285 25.01 8.23 27.66
N THR A 286 23.98 7.47 27.27
CA THR A 286 23.32 7.61 25.97
C THR A 286 21.85 7.89 26.19
N ASN A 287 21.35 8.93 25.55
CA ASN A 287 19.92 9.20 25.44
C ASN A 287 19.52 9.10 23.98
N ASN A 288 18.50 8.27 23.69
CA ASN A 288 17.93 8.11 22.37
C ASN A 288 16.43 8.47 22.42
N ALA A 289 16.06 9.61 21.87
CA ALA A 289 14.69 10.10 21.80
C ALA A 289 14.17 9.94 20.37
N GLY A 290 13.09 9.18 20.20
CA GLY A 290 12.50 8.88 18.89
C GLY A 290 11.02 9.20 18.83
N THR A 291 10.55 9.50 17.61
CA THR A 291 9.14 9.68 17.30
C THR A 291 8.80 9.06 15.97
N ASP A 292 7.60 8.51 15.87
CA ASP A 292 6.97 8.07 14.63
C ASP A 292 5.52 8.54 14.68
N PHE A 293 5.16 9.46 13.82
CA PHE A 293 3.78 9.90 13.72
C PHE A 293 3.30 9.96 12.26
N TYR A 294 2.04 9.65 12.06
CA TYR A 294 1.40 9.79 10.77
C TYR A 294 -0.05 10.21 10.88
N THR A 295 -0.49 10.86 9.82
CA THR A 295 -1.90 11.06 9.49
C THR A 295 -2.21 10.32 8.20
N GLU A 296 -3.35 9.64 8.15
CA GLU A 296 -3.79 8.91 6.98
C GLU A 296 -5.27 9.19 6.73
N GLY A 297 -5.57 9.77 5.56
CA GLY A 297 -6.91 9.95 5.06
C GLY A 297 -7.27 8.85 4.07
N ARG A 298 -8.42 8.19 4.26
CA ARG A 298 -8.96 7.21 3.32
C ARG A 298 -10.38 7.59 2.93
N ARG A 299 -10.73 7.36 1.68
CA ARG A 299 -12.11 7.52 1.22
C ARG A 299 -12.47 6.39 0.26
N LYS A 300 -13.64 5.80 0.49
CA LYS A 300 -14.25 4.82 -0.41
C LYS A 300 -15.58 5.36 -0.90
N VAL A 301 -15.77 5.30 -2.20
CA VAL A 301 -16.95 5.77 -2.90
C VAL A 301 -17.64 4.61 -3.58
N TYR A 302 -18.96 4.63 -3.56
CA TYR A 302 -19.86 3.84 -4.39
C TYR A 302 -20.82 4.81 -5.07
N ALA A 303 -20.67 4.99 -6.36
CA ALA A 303 -21.52 5.90 -7.13
C ALA A 303 -22.97 5.42 -7.15
N LYS A 304 -23.91 6.35 -7.35
CA LYS A 304 -25.30 5.98 -7.60
C LYS A 304 -25.40 5.07 -8.83
N GLY A 305 -26.26 4.06 -8.76
CA GLY A 305 -26.39 3.03 -9.79
C GLY A 305 -25.46 1.83 -9.58
N THR A 306 -24.54 1.85 -8.58
CA THR A 306 -23.78 0.67 -8.21
C THR A 306 -24.68 -0.41 -7.64
N VAL A 307 -24.60 -1.62 -8.17
CA VAL A 307 -25.32 -2.78 -7.60
C VAL A 307 -24.84 -2.98 -6.15
N GLY A 308 -25.77 -3.06 -5.21
CA GLY A 308 -25.48 -3.06 -3.78
C GLY A 308 -25.38 -1.67 -3.12
N ALA A 309 -25.45 -0.59 -3.93
CA ALA A 309 -25.46 0.79 -3.44
C ALA A 309 -26.19 1.72 -4.43
N LEU A 310 -27.41 1.36 -4.82
CA LEU A 310 -28.17 2.05 -5.88
C LEU A 310 -28.32 3.55 -5.67
N ASN A 311 -28.47 3.99 -4.42
CA ASN A 311 -28.55 5.40 -4.07
C ASN A 311 -27.19 6.04 -3.75
N GLY A 312 -26.10 5.32 -4.01
CA GLY A 312 -24.75 5.78 -3.69
C GLY A 312 -24.45 5.79 -2.18
N LYS A 313 -23.19 5.65 -1.86
CA LYS A 313 -22.64 5.79 -0.50
C LYS A 313 -21.17 6.17 -0.56
N PHE A 314 -20.67 6.79 0.48
CA PHE A 314 -19.23 6.94 0.67
C PHE A 314 -18.86 6.81 2.14
N GLN A 315 -17.60 6.51 2.37
CA GLN A 315 -17.04 6.35 3.70
C GLN A 315 -15.68 6.96 3.75
N THR A 316 -15.38 7.67 4.82
CA THR A 316 -14.05 8.26 5.09
C THR A 316 -13.50 7.75 6.40
N TRP A 317 -12.18 7.63 6.46
CA TRP A 317 -11.44 7.36 7.66
C TRP A 317 -10.31 8.38 7.78
N ASN A 318 -10.21 8.99 8.95
CA ASN A 318 -9.07 9.83 9.33
C ASN A 318 -8.35 9.14 10.48
N LEU A 319 -7.16 8.64 10.18
CA LEU A 319 -6.32 7.95 11.14
C LEU A 319 -5.18 8.87 11.55
N TYR A 320 -4.91 8.90 12.84
CA TYR A 320 -3.75 9.56 13.41
C TYR A 320 -3.05 8.57 14.34
N LYS A 321 -1.74 8.47 14.20
CA LYS A 321 -0.91 7.71 15.13
C LYS A 321 0.34 8.50 15.48
N ARG A 322 0.69 8.51 16.77
CA ARG A 322 1.93 9.08 17.29
C ARG A 322 2.54 8.12 18.29
N ILE A 323 3.81 7.84 18.08
CA ILE A 323 4.65 7.10 19.01
C ILE A 323 5.78 8.03 19.44
N ILE A 324 6.02 8.11 20.74
CA ILE A 324 7.21 8.73 21.35
C ILE A 324 7.92 7.66 22.15
N ASN A 325 9.21 7.53 21.93
CA ASN A 325 10.07 6.62 22.70
C ASN A 325 11.32 7.38 23.17
N ASN A 326 11.69 7.21 24.42
CA ASN A 326 12.93 7.74 24.96
C ASN A 326 13.66 6.66 25.77
N ASP A 327 14.88 6.36 25.36
CA ASP A 327 15.76 5.41 26.01
C ASP A 327 16.94 6.15 26.61
N LEU A 328 17.05 6.12 27.94
CA LEU A 328 18.22 6.60 28.65
C LEU A 328 19.02 5.39 29.16
N MET A 329 20.27 5.29 28.75
CA MET A 329 21.18 4.22 29.16
C MET A 329 22.43 4.81 29.80
N VAL A 330 22.84 4.25 30.94
CA VAL A 330 24.11 4.53 31.60
C VAL A 330 24.88 3.22 31.66
N SER A 331 26.04 3.18 31.05
CA SER A 331 26.93 2.01 31.06
C SER A 331 28.29 2.36 31.59
N TYR A 332 28.84 1.48 32.39
CA TYR A 332 30.21 1.54 32.89
C TYR A 332 30.96 0.28 32.46
N GLU A 333 32.12 0.45 31.84
CA GLU A 333 32.94 -0.65 31.35
C GLU A 333 34.41 -0.38 31.70
N LYS A 334 35.05 -1.34 32.38
CA LYS A 334 36.47 -1.22 32.80
C LYS A 334 37.13 -2.59 32.84
N THR A 335 38.37 -2.62 32.32
CA THR A 335 39.24 -3.79 32.45
C THR A 335 40.22 -3.58 33.59
N PHE A 336 40.26 -4.54 34.51
CA PHE A 336 41.15 -4.56 35.67
C PHE A 336 42.25 -5.62 35.48
N ALA A 337 43.45 -5.30 35.86
CA ALA A 337 44.61 -6.20 35.84
C ALA A 337 44.84 -6.92 34.50
N ASN A 338 44.40 -6.36 33.37
CA ASN A 338 44.42 -6.88 32.01
C ASN A 338 43.58 -8.16 31.74
N ASP A 339 43.04 -8.82 32.77
CA ASP A 339 42.36 -10.10 32.69
C ASP A 339 40.87 -10.05 33.04
N TYR A 340 40.46 -9.07 33.84
CA TYR A 340 39.06 -8.99 34.33
C TYR A 340 38.33 -7.83 33.66
N HIS A 341 37.34 -8.19 32.79
CA HIS A 341 36.47 -7.22 32.14
C HIS A 341 35.14 -7.09 32.88
N PHE A 342 34.88 -5.91 33.45
CA PHE A 342 33.64 -5.59 34.11
C PHE A 342 32.79 -4.67 33.23
N LYS A 343 31.51 -5.04 33.05
CA LYS A 343 30.52 -4.22 32.35
C LYS A 343 29.21 -4.22 33.15
N ALA A 344 28.72 -3.03 33.46
CA ALA A 344 27.42 -2.82 34.08
C ALA A 344 26.62 -1.82 33.25
N MET A 345 25.32 -2.01 33.16
CA MET A 345 24.41 -1.13 32.44
C MET A 345 23.09 -1.01 33.21
N ILE A 346 22.58 0.21 33.29
CA ILE A 346 21.24 0.53 33.76
C ILE A 346 20.53 1.37 32.68
N GLY A 347 19.26 1.09 32.45
CA GLY A 347 18.48 1.80 31.46
C GLY A 347 17.08 2.15 31.92
N HIS A 348 16.53 3.21 31.36
CA HIS A 348 15.16 3.63 31.53
C HIS A 348 14.53 3.84 30.15
N ASN A 349 13.35 3.28 29.94
CA ASN A 349 12.56 3.49 28.71
C ASN A 349 11.24 4.18 29.06
N LEU A 350 10.93 5.24 28.33
CA LEU A 350 9.62 5.88 28.27
C LEU A 350 9.01 5.64 26.90
N TYR A 351 7.84 5.03 26.87
CA TYR A 351 7.08 4.80 25.64
C TYR A 351 5.67 5.34 25.80
N GLN A 352 5.25 6.13 24.80
CA GLN A 352 3.88 6.65 24.70
C GLN A 352 3.36 6.41 23.30
N GLU A 353 2.16 5.87 23.20
CA GLU A 353 1.45 5.68 21.94
C GLU A 353 0.07 6.35 22.01
N GLU A 354 -0.26 7.13 21.01
CA GLU A 354 -1.57 7.71 20.81
C GLU A 354 -2.09 7.26 19.42
N TRP A 355 -3.33 6.82 19.40
CA TRP A 355 -4.00 6.42 18.18
C TRP A 355 -5.43 6.96 18.16
N LYS A 356 -5.82 7.57 17.03
CA LYS A 356 -7.17 8.07 16.79
C LYS A 356 -7.63 7.55 15.44
N ASN A 357 -8.89 7.15 15.36
CA ASN A 357 -9.54 6.74 14.13
C ASN A 357 -10.95 7.29 14.11
N GLU A 358 -11.21 8.19 13.17
CA GLU A 358 -12.54 8.72 12.90
C GLU A 358 -13.05 8.08 11.63
N ASN A 359 -14.19 7.43 11.70
CA ASN A 359 -14.85 6.77 10.59
C ASN A 359 -16.25 7.33 10.43
N VAL A 360 -16.55 7.89 9.27
CA VAL A 360 -17.84 8.45 8.95
C VAL A 360 -18.34 7.87 7.64
N GLN A 361 -19.61 7.46 7.60
CA GLN A 361 -20.27 6.94 6.41
C GLN A 361 -21.53 7.75 6.11
N ALA A 362 -21.71 8.09 4.84
CA ALA A 362 -22.96 8.60 4.30
C ALA A 362 -23.50 7.65 3.22
N GLN A 363 -24.81 7.53 3.16
CA GLN A 363 -25.51 6.71 2.16
C GLN A 363 -26.78 7.41 1.72
N ASN A 364 -27.35 6.97 0.59
CA ASN A 364 -28.52 7.60 -0.04
C ASN A 364 -28.21 9.05 -0.45
N LEU A 365 -27.20 9.23 -1.28
CA LEU A 365 -26.74 10.53 -1.75
C LEU A 365 -27.89 11.27 -2.46
N VAL A 366 -28.10 12.53 -2.12
CA VAL A 366 -29.11 13.39 -2.77
C VAL A 366 -28.59 13.82 -4.14
N VAL A 367 -27.33 14.28 -4.20
CA VAL A 367 -26.67 14.75 -5.44
C VAL A 367 -25.67 13.72 -5.90
N ASP A 368 -25.64 13.46 -7.20
CA ASP A 368 -24.68 12.53 -7.81
C ASP A 368 -23.28 13.09 -7.71
N GLU A 369 -22.32 12.21 -7.45
CA GLU A 369 -20.89 12.52 -7.36
C GLU A 369 -20.48 13.57 -6.32
N LEU A 370 -21.39 14.03 -5.50
CA LEU A 370 -21.11 14.91 -4.37
C LEU A 370 -20.86 14.08 -3.10
N TYR A 371 -19.61 13.85 -2.79
CA TYR A 371 -19.16 13.01 -1.67
C TYR A 371 -18.65 13.89 -0.53
N THR A 372 -19.54 14.64 0.11
CA THR A 372 -19.24 15.53 1.23
C THR A 372 -20.26 15.36 2.34
N TYR A 373 -19.88 15.71 3.55
CA TYR A 373 -20.77 15.83 4.70
C TYR A 373 -21.18 17.30 4.82
N THR A 374 -22.42 17.59 4.60
CA THR A 374 -23.02 18.94 4.78
C THR A 374 -23.98 18.91 5.95
#